data_a4f5b99d0a95d57d13d4316d898b481d
#
_entry.id   a4f5b99d0a95d57d13d4316d898b481d
#
_cell.length_a   1.000
_cell.length_b   1.000
_cell.length_c   1.000
_cell.angle_alpha   90.00
_cell.angle_beta   90.00
_cell.angle_gamma   90.00
#
_symmetry.space_group_name_H-M   'P 1'
#
loop_
_entity.id
_entity.type
_entity.pdbx_description
1 polymer ?
#
loop_
_entity_poly.entity_id
_entity_poly.type
_entity_poly.pdbx_seq_one_letter_code
_entity_poly.pdbx_strand_id
1 'polypeptide(L)'
;MKRRPTLLAAITLTAAAALTLSACGGGDSDSSKDNDKIAGADTGDSSTSASPSASPADSVERPEIKLPSDDVLTFTPEETGDPIKDAILRDNAEFIRALDAAIVAQNPRLPALEFYTEGEGAVAANEWVQGYKDAGTTVTGSVRYFDRDVKMKSKNSAVIGYCADESKGYNKVIKTGEIKKTKVTKDSYVAYSAQVTKNKQGVWELMKITSARGAAGCQP
;
A
#
# COMPACT_ATOMS: atom_id res chain seq x y z
N MET A 1 26.73 0.81 44.35
CA MET A 1 25.60 0.83 45.31
C MET A 1 25.07 2.26 45.44
N LYS A 2 23.89 2.55 44.87
CA LYS A 2 22.99 3.62 45.30
C LYS A 2 21.62 3.37 44.70
N ARG A 3 20.65 3.29 45.59
CA ARG A 3 19.27 2.80 45.41
C ARG A 3 18.37 3.85 44.76
N ARG A 4 17.38 3.38 44.00
CA ARG A 4 16.25 4.14 43.43
C ARG A 4 15.28 4.57 44.53
N PRO A 5 14.43 5.58 44.28
CA PRO A 5 13.07 5.56 44.80
C PRO A 5 12.03 5.47 43.67
N THR A 6 11.13 4.54 43.85
CA THR A 6 9.80 4.37 43.26
C THR A 6 8.87 5.50 43.72
N LEU A 7 8.11 6.07 42.81
CA LEU A 7 6.91 6.84 43.13
C LEU A 7 5.74 6.31 42.29
N LEU A 8 4.84 5.64 42.99
CA LEU A 8 3.50 5.27 42.57
C LEU A 8 2.60 6.53 42.68
N ALA A 9 1.89 6.87 41.63
CA ALA A 9 0.72 7.73 41.71
C ALA A 9 -0.43 7.10 40.93
N ALA A 10 -1.36 6.57 41.68
CA ALA A 10 -2.67 6.16 41.21
C ALA A 10 -3.58 7.39 41.13
N ILE A 11 -4.24 7.58 40.00
CA ILE A 11 -5.38 8.51 39.89
C ILE A 11 -6.53 7.73 39.25
N THR A 12 -7.49 7.43 40.09
CA THR A 12 -8.84 7.00 39.72
C THR A 12 -9.69 8.23 39.44
N LEU A 13 -10.34 8.27 38.29
CA LEU A 13 -11.48 9.15 38.06
C LEU A 13 -12.61 8.38 37.37
N THR A 14 -13.63 8.14 38.17
CA THR A 14 -14.97 7.73 37.76
C THR A 14 -15.78 8.96 37.38
N ALA A 15 -16.48 8.94 36.25
CA ALA A 15 -17.71 9.72 36.09
C ALA A 15 -18.63 9.06 35.06
N ALA A 16 -19.86 8.88 35.52
CA ALA A 16 -20.97 8.18 34.91
C ALA A 16 -21.83 9.06 34.01
N ALA A 17 -22.56 8.39 33.14
CA ALA A 17 -23.93 8.61 32.68
C ALA A 17 -24.30 9.90 31.89
N ALA A 18 -24.91 9.70 30.70
CA ALA A 18 -26.35 9.87 30.55
C ALA A 18 -26.80 9.43 29.16
N LEU A 19 -27.75 8.52 29.15
CA LEU A 19 -28.60 8.12 28.04
C LEU A 19 -29.67 9.20 27.83
N THR A 20 -29.90 9.61 26.56
CA THR A 20 -31.19 10.15 26.17
C THR A 20 -31.63 9.52 24.86
N LEU A 21 -32.63 8.66 24.99
CA LEU A 21 -33.53 8.26 23.91
C LEU A 21 -34.49 9.43 23.63
N SER A 22 -34.71 9.73 22.37
CA SER A 22 -35.99 10.29 21.95
C SER A 22 -36.41 9.64 20.65
N ALA A 23 -37.50 8.87 20.80
CA ALA A 23 -38.31 8.30 19.75
C ALA A 23 -39.47 9.25 19.44
N CYS A 24 -40.18 8.92 18.37
CA CYS A 24 -41.47 9.44 17.88
C CYS A 24 -41.36 10.36 16.67
N GLY A 25 -42.11 10.13 15.62
CA GLY A 25 -43.30 9.43 15.22
C GLY A 25 -43.54 9.81 13.77
N GLY A 26 -44.00 9.02 12.89
CA GLY A 26 -45.33 8.54 12.64
C GLY A 26 -46.12 9.47 11.75
N GLY A 27 -46.55 9.03 10.54
CA GLY A 27 -47.50 9.74 9.69
C GLY A 27 -47.68 9.05 8.34
N ASP A 28 -48.64 8.17 8.27
CA ASP A 28 -49.30 7.58 7.08
C ASP A 28 -50.01 8.61 6.20
N SER A 29 -50.13 8.27 4.91
CA SER A 29 -51.34 8.33 4.05
C SER A 29 -50.87 8.38 2.60
N ASP A 30 -51.06 7.39 1.84
CA ASP A 30 -52.16 6.77 1.11
C ASP A 30 -52.54 7.48 -0.20
N SER A 31 -52.68 6.66 -1.20
CA SER A 31 -53.59 6.67 -2.35
C SER A 31 -53.15 7.22 -3.73
N SER A 32 -53.12 6.28 -4.61
CA SER A 32 -53.91 6.05 -5.83
C SER A 32 -53.32 6.46 -7.18
N LYS A 33 -53.10 5.41 -8.00
CA LYS A 33 -53.66 5.11 -9.34
C LYS A 33 -53.75 6.24 -10.37
N ASP A 34 -53.28 6.10 -11.56
CA ASP A 34 -53.81 5.31 -12.66
C ASP A 34 -52.88 5.26 -13.89
N ASN A 35 -53.03 4.17 -14.61
CA ASN A 35 -52.66 3.79 -15.95
C ASN A 35 -52.68 4.91 -17.00
N ASP A 36 -51.72 4.84 -17.94
CA ASP A 36 -52.09 4.57 -19.34
C ASP A 36 -50.88 4.10 -20.19
N LYS A 37 -51.15 3.04 -20.93
CA LYS A 37 -50.32 2.45 -21.99
C LYS A 37 -50.37 3.35 -23.24
N ILE A 38 -49.23 3.47 -23.95
CA ILE A 38 -49.22 3.43 -25.41
C ILE A 38 -48.01 2.68 -25.91
N ALA A 39 -48.25 1.69 -26.75
CA ALA A 39 -47.30 0.91 -27.51
C ALA A 39 -46.87 1.69 -28.78
N GLY A 40 -45.65 1.41 -29.25
CA GLY A 40 -45.18 1.84 -30.56
C GLY A 40 -43.72 1.42 -30.79
N ALA A 41 -43.52 0.35 -31.54
CA ALA A 41 -42.30 -0.20 -32.06
C ALA A 41 -41.47 0.86 -32.85
N ASP A 42 -40.14 0.79 -32.94
CA ASP A 42 -39.36 -0.10 -33.82
C ASP A 42 -37.89 0.32 -33.86
N THR A 43 -37.02 -0.69 -33.91
CA THR A 43 -35.70 -0.81 -34.53
C THR A 43 -34.72 0.36 -34.51
N GLY A 44 -33.54 0.06 -33.96
CA GLY A 44 -32.32 0.83 -34.14
C GLY A 44 -31.16 0.26 -33.32
N ASP A 45 -30.61 -0.83 -33.82
CA ASP A 45 -29.33 -1.39 -33.39
C ASP A 45 -28.24 -0.32 -33.42
N SER A 46 -27.67 0.02 -32.27
CA SER A 46 -26.34 0.61 -32.16
C SER A 46 -25.80 0.29 -30.78
N SER A 47 -25.19 -0.86 -30.69
CA SER A 47 -24.35 -1.28 -29.58
C SER A 47 -23.13 -0.32 -29.49
N THR A 48 -23.30 0.81 -28.82
CA THR A 48 -22.17 1.59 -28.31
C THR A 48 -21.75 0.94 -27.01
N SER A 49 -20.74 0.06 -27.14
CA SER A 49 -19.94 -0.40 -26.02
C SER A 49 -19.45 0.87 -25.27
N ALA A 50 -20.06 1.17 -24.13
CA ALA A 50 -19.55 2.17 -23.21
C ALA A 50 -18.19 1.65 -22.73
N SER A 51 -17.14 2.27 -23.26
CA SER A 51 -15.80 2.19 -22.67
C SER A 51 -15.91 2.51 -21.18
N PRO A 52 -15.33 1.71 -20.28
CA PRO A 52 -15.39 2.02 -18.86
C PRO A 52 -14.83 3.41 -18.65
N SER A 53 -15.65 4.28 -18.02
CA SER A 53 -15.27 5.63 -17.66
C SER A 53 -14.01 5.57 -16.82
N ALA A 54 -12.91 6.11 -17.36
CA ALA A 54 -11.63 6.20 -16.67
C ALA A 54 -11.86 6.84 -15.29
N SER A 55 -11.47 6.12 -14.26
CA SER A 55 -11.54 6.61 -12.88
C SER A 55 -10.66 7.85 -12.74
N PRO A 56 -11.00 8.88 -11.92
CA PRO A 56 -10.18 10.09 -11.76
C PRO A 56 -8.71 9.85 -11.38
N ALA A 57 -8.35 8.62 -11.01
CA ALA A 57 -6.99 8.19 -10.71
C ALA A 57 -6.07 8.09 -11.96
N ASP A 58 -6.63 8.04 -13.16
CA ASP A 58 -5.84 7.85 -14.40
C ASP A 58 -5.26 9.16 -14.97
N SER A 59 -5.56 10.31 -14.36
CA SER A 59 -5.04 11.61 -14.78
C SER A 59 -3.69 12.00 -14.16
N VAL A 60 -3.17 11.19 -13.22
CA VAL A 60 -1.89 11.48 -12.57
C VAL A 60 -0.73 11.00 -13.44
N GLU A 61 0.13 11.92 -13.85
CA GLU A 61 1.37 11.59 -14.54
C GLU A 61 2.36 10.96 -13.55
N ARG A 62 2.50 9.62 -13.63
CA ARG A 62 3.42 8.85 -12.79
C ARG A 62 4.78 8.72 -13.46
N PRO A 63 5.88 8.72 -12.67
CA PRO A 63 7.20 8.50 -13.23
C PRO A 63 7.30 7.09 -13.82
N GLU A 64 7.96 6.99 -14.98
CA GLU A 64 8.32 5.68 -15.55
C GLU A 64 9.45 5.06 -14.74
N ILE A 65 9.25 3.85 -14.23
CA ILE A 65 10.23 3.11 -13.43
C ILE A 65 10.74 1.93 -14.24
N LYS A 66 12.05 1.91 -14.47
CA LYS A 66 12.73 0.81 -15.20
C LYS A 66 13.64 0.06 -14.27
N LEU A 67 13.43 -1.24 -14.17
CA LEU A 67 14.29 -2.17 -13.45
C LEU A 67 15.13 -2.98 -14.43
N PRO A 68 16.32 -3.45 -14.01
CA PRO A 68 17.08 -4.43 -14.78
C PRO A 68 16.25 -5.71 -14.99
N SER A 69 16.51 -6.42 -16.07
CA SER A 69 15.79 -7.66 -16.39
C SER A 69 16.04 -8.80 -15.41
N ASP A 70 17.10 -8.70 -14.61
CA ASP A 70 17.48 -9.65 -13.56
C ASP A 70 16.95 -9.24 -12.16
N ASP A 71 16.11 -8.20 -12.10
CA ASP A 71 15.40 -7.76 -10.90
C ASP A 71 13.88 -7.87 -11.14
N VAL A 72 13.27 -8.95 -10.65
CA VAL A 72 11.89 -9.33 -10.96
C VAL A 72 11.02 -9.24 -9.72
N LEU A 73 10.04 -8.34 -9.74
CA LEU A 73 9.07 -8.16 -8.67
C LEU A 73 7.67 -8.61 -9.11
N THR A 74 7.02 -9.43 -8.28
CA THR A 74 5.64 -9.87 -8.51
C THR A 74 4.76 -9.51 -7.32
N PHE A 75 3.49 -9.16 -7.59
CA PHE A 75 2.55 -8.67 -6.59
C PHE A 75 1.22 -9.43 -6.66
N THR A 76 0.71 -9.91 -5.53
CA THR A 76 -0.56 -10.65 -5.46
C THR A 76 -1.31 -10.34 -4.17
N PRO A 77 -2.59 -9.95 -4.20
CA PRO A 77 -3.33 -9.56 -5.41
C PRO A 77 -2.85 -8.23 -5.99
N GLU A 78 -3.08 -8.01 -7.28
CA GLU A 78 -2.88 -6.71 -7.93
C GLU A 78 -4.12 -5.83 -7.77
N GLU A 79 -5.31 -6.46 -7.78
CA GLU A 79 -6.62 -5.81 -7.67
C GLU A 79 -7.52 -6.56 -6.68
N THR A 80 -8.43 -5.84 -6.05
CA THR A 80 -9.46 -6.34 -5.11
C THR A 80 -10.87 -6.18 -5.66
N GLY A 81 -11.04 -5.38 -6.72
CA GLY A 81 -12.33 -4.92 -7.24
C GLY A 81 -12.88 -3.67 -6.54
N ASP A 82 -12.18 -3.14 -5.53
CA ASP A 82 -12.47 -1.85 -4.92
C ASP A 82 -11.51 -0.79 -5.51
N PRO A 83 -11.99 0.19 -6.28
CA PRO A 83 -11.13 1.15 -6.98
C PRO A 83 -10.18 1.93 -6.07
N ILE A 84 -10.58 2.17 -4.81
CA ILE A 84 -9.72 2.89 -3.86
C ILE A 84 -8.59 1.97 -3.38
N LYS A 85 -8.90 0.73 -3.02
CA LYS A 85 -7.90 -0.25 -2.60
C LYS A 85 -6.97 -0.62 -3.75
N ASP A 86 -7.50 -0.73 -4.96
CA ASP A 86 -6.70 -1.04 -6.15
C ASP A 86 -5.71 0.08 -6.47
N ALA A 87 -6.12 1.35 -6.32
CA ALA A 87 -5.20 2.48 -6.41
C ALA A 87 -4.09 2.43 -5.34
N ILE A 88 -4.42 2.03 -4.11
CA ILE A 88 -3.45 1.86 -3.02
C ILE A 88 -2.47 0.72 -3.33
N LEU A 89 -2.98 -0.43 -3.79
CA LEU A 89 -2.14 -1.57 -4.15
C LEU A 89 -1.19 -1.23 -5.31
N ARG A 90 -1.70 -0.53 -6.32
CA ARG A 90 -0.88 -0.05 -7.45
C ARG A 90 0.24 0.88 -6.98
N ASP A 91 -0.10 1.96 -6.26
CA ASP A 91 0.90 2.94 -5.83
C ASP A 91 1.91 2.35 -4.84
N ASN A 92 1.51 1.37 -4.01
CA ASN A 92 2.43 0.60 -3.18
C ASN A 92 3.38 -0.28 -4.02
N ALA A 93 2.91 -0.91 -5.09
CA ALA A 93 3.77 -1.69 -5.98
C ALA A 93 4.78 -0.77 -6.71
N GLU A 94 4.34 0.40 -7.16
CA GLU A 94 5.22 1.38 -7.78
C GLU A 94 6.24 1.97 -6.78
N PHE A 95 5.86 2.21 -5.52
CA PHE A 95 6.81 2.55 -4.46
C PHE A 95 7.93 1.50 -4.33
N ILE A 96 7.58 0.21 -4.29
CA ILE A 96 8.56 -0.87 -4.16
C ILE A 96 9.48 -0.91 -5.39
N ARG A 97 8.93 -0.77 -6.60
CA ARG A 97 9.74 -0.66 -7.83
C ARG A 97 10.65 0.58 -7.83
N ALA A 98 10.15 1.72 -7.34
CA ALA A 98 10.94 2.94 -7.23
C ALA A 98 12.09 2.80 -6.21
N LEU A 99 11.87 2.06 -5.13
CA LEU A 99 12.90 1.73 -4.14
C LEU A 99 14.03 0.92 -4.77
N ASP A 100 13.69 -0.15 -5.50
CA ASP A 100 14.70 -0.99 -6.17
C ASP A 100 15.41 -0.21 -7.30
N ALA A 101 14.69 0.62 -8.06
CA ALA A 101 15.29 1.53 -9.04
C ALA A 101 16.28 2.51 -8.40
N ALA A 102 15.97 3.03 -7.22
CA ALA A 102 16.88 3.91 -6.46
C ALA A 102 18.13 3.17 -5.95
N ILE A 103 17.97 1.91 -5.52
CA ILE A 103 19.10 1.04 -5.16
C ILE A 103 19.99 0.77 -6.38
N VAL A 104 19.39 0.43 -7.51
CA VAL A 104 20.11 0.19 -8.78
C VAL A 104 20.87 1.44 -9.23
N ALA A 105 20.23 2.61 -9.13
CA ALA A 105 20.83 3.90 -9.47
C ALA A 105 21.83 4.40 -8.40
N GLN A 106 21.94 3.74 -7.24
CA GLN A 106 22.73 4.20 -6.09
C GLN A 106 22.37 5.64 -5.67
N ASN A 107 21.11 6.00 -5.86
CA ASN A 107 20.60 7.34 -5.62
C ASN A 107 19.43 7.32 -4.63
N PRO A 108 19.65 7.61 -3.34
CA PRO A 108 18.59 7.66 -2.33
C PRO A 108 17.57 8.79 -2.59
N ARG A 109 17.90 9.75 -3.46
CA ARG A 109 17.04 10.86 -3.86
C ARG A 109 16.55 10.71 -5.30
N LEU A 110 16.27 9.47 -5.74
CA LEU A 110 15.70 9.24 -7.07
C LEU A 110 14.31 9.88 -7.14
N PRO A 111 14.01 10.72 -8.16
CA PRO A 111 12.71 11.39 -8.26
C PRO A 111 11.50 10.45 -8.22
N ALA A 112 11.62 9.24 -8.78
CA ALA A 112 10.57 8.24 -8.71
C ALA A 112 10.32 7.75 -7.28
N LEU A 113 11.36 7.63 -6.44
CA LEU A 113 11.20 7.25 -5.04
C LEU A 113 10.58 8.39 -4.21
N GLU A 114 11.02 9.63 -4.44
CA GLU A 114 10.46 10.81 -3.79
C GLU A 114 8.98 11.02 -4.16
N PHE A 115 8.55 10.61 -5.35
CA PHE A 115 7.16 10.70 -5.80
C PHE A 115 6.18 9.83 -4.99
N TYR A 116 6.65 8.70 -4.46
CA TYR A 116 5.82 7.75 -3.73
C TYR A 116 6.07 7.74 -2.21
N THR A 117 6.87 8.68 -1.69
CA THR A 117 7.24 8.69 -0.27
C THR A 117 7.14 10.07 0.34
N GLU A 118 6.72 10.15 1.62
CA GLU A 118 6.64 11.40 2.38
C GLU A 118 6.98 11.12 3.86
N GLY A 119 7.43 12.14 4.58
CA GLY A 119 7.66 12.09 6.03
C GLY A 119 8.64 10.99 6.48
N GLU A 120 8.25 10.19 7.49
CA GLU A 120 9.07 9.08 8.01
C GLU A 120 9.29 7.99 6.94
N GLY A 121 8.34 7.82 6.01
CA GLY A 121 8.46 6.88 4.90
C GLY A 121 9.60 7.25 3.96
N ALA A 122 9.73 8.53 3.61
CA ALA A 122 10.83 9.02 2.78
C ALA A 122 12.19 8.87 3.46
N VAL A 123 12.26 9.16 4.76
CA VAL A 123 13.50 8.97 5.55
C VAL A 123 13.90 7.49 5.54
N ALA A 124 12.98 6.58 5.86
CA ALA A 124 13.27 5.15 5.90
C ALA A 124 13.70 4.61 4.53
N ALA A 125 13.05 5.04 3.45
CA ALA A 125 13.40 4.66 2.09
C ALA A 125 14.81 5.17 1.70
N ASN A 126 15.12 6.41 2.01
CA ASN A 126 16.44 6.99 1.75
C ASN A 126 17.55 6.26 2.51
N GLU A 127 17.34 5.96 3.81
CA GLU A 127 18.29 5.21 4.63
C GLU A 127 18.49 3.79 4.08
N TRP A 128 17.42 3.15 3.61
CA TRP A 128 17.50 1.84 2.99
C TRP A 128 18.39 1.84 1.74
N VAL A 129 18.16 2.78 0.81
CA VAL A 129 18.99 2.93 -0.39
C VAL A 129 20.42 3.29 -0.04
N GLN A 130 20.63 4.17 0.96
CA GLN A 130 21.96 4.55 1.42
C GLN A 130 22.74 3.33 1.95
N GLY A 131 22.09 2.42 2.68
CA GLY A 131 22.69 1.18 3.15
C GLY A 131 23.23 0.30 2.02
N TYR A 132 22.51 0.16 0.91
CA TYR A 132 22.97 -0.54 -0.29
C TYR A 132 24.17 0.16 -0.94
N LYS A 133 24.12 1.49 -1.03
CA LYS A 133 25.18 2.31 -1.57
C LYS A 133 26.46 2.20 -0.76
N ASP A 134 26.36 2.28 0.56
CA ASP A 134 27.52 2.17 1.47
C ASP A 134 28.13 0.75 1.42
N ALA A 135 27.30 -0.27 1.24
CA ALA A 135 27.74 -1.65 1.05
C ALA A 135 28.32 -1.94 -0.35
N GLY A 136 28.18 -1.03 -1.31
CA GLY A 136 28.58 -1.22 -2.70
C GLY A 136 27.83 -2.35 -3.40
N THR A 137 26.54 -2.54 -3.04
CA THR A 137 25.70 -3.62 -3.55
C THR A 137 24.44 -3.08 -4.21
N THR A 138 23.82 -3.89 -5.05
CA THR A 138 22.51 -3.67 -5.64
C THR A 138 21.65 -4.92 -5.50
N VAL A 139 20.40 -4.86 -5.91
CA VAL A 139 19.43 -5.97 -5.90
C VAL A 139 19.50 -6.77 -7.20
N THR A 140 19.14 -8.06 -7.13
CA THR A 140 18.97 -8.96 -8.26
C THR A 140 18.15 -10.19 -7.84
N GLY A 141 17.60 -10.91 -8.80
CA GLY A 141 16.82 -12.12 -8.59
C GLY A 141 15.33 -11.85 -8.62
N SER A 142 14.54 -12.55 -7.81
CA SER A 142 13.09 -12.36 -7.79
C SER A 142 12.53 -12.30 -6.37
N VAL A 143 11.64 -11.35 -6.14
CA VAL A 143 10.89 -11.20 -4.89
C VAL A 143 9.40 -11.24 -5.20
N ARG A 144 8.66 -12.01 -4.41
CA ARG A 144 7.20 -12.10 -4.52
C ARG A 144 6.56 -11.42 -3.32
N TYR A 145 5.75 -10.39 -3.59
CA TYR A 145 4.93 -9.71 -2.61
C TYR A 145 3.51 -10.28 -2.67
N PHE A 146 3.02 -10.82 -1.56
CA PHE A 146 1.75 -11.57 -1.53
C PHE A 146 0.96 -11.26 -0.26
N ASP A 147 -0.30 -11.75 -0.18
CA ASP A 147 -1.24 -11.49 0.91
C ASP A 147 -1.38 -9.99 1.20
N ARG A 148 -1.50 -9.21 0.12
CA ARG A 148 -1.60 -7.75 0.18
C ARG A 148 -3.01 -7.34 0.57
N ASP A 149 -3.19 -6.89 1.81
CA ASP A 149 -4.47 -6.48 2.39
C ASP A 149 -4.48 -4.99 2.74
N VAL A 150 -5.53 -4.29 2.33
CA VAL A 150 -5.71 -2.85 2.53
C VAL A 150 -6.81 -2.59 3.54
N LYS A 151 -6.47 -1.89 4.62
CA LYS A 151 -7.40 -1.43 5.65
C LYS A 151 -7.47 0.09 5.66
N MET A 152 -8.59 0.64 5.18
CA MET A 152 -8.83 2.07 5.24
C MET A 152 -8.92 2.56 6.69
N LYS A 153 -8.25 3.66 7.00
CA LYS A 153 -8.33 4.36 8.28
C LYS A 153 -9.20 5.61 8.18
N SER A 154 -9.18 6.25 7.02
CA SER A 154 -10.02 7.39 6.68
C SER A 154 -10.18 7.48 5.16
N LYS A 155 -10.83 8.51 4.66
CA LYS A 155 -10.97 8.78 3.22
C LYS A 155 -9.61 8.89 2.50
N ASN A 156 -8.57 9.37 3.18
CA ASN A 156 -7.25 9.65 2.60
C ASN A 156 -6.10 8.95 3.34
N SER A 157 -6.38 7.96 4.19
CA SER A 157 -5.34 7.23 4.93
C SER A 157 -5.68 5.75 5.02
N ALA A 158 -4.69 4.90 4.82
CA ALA A 158 -4.82 3.45 4.90
C ALA A 158 -3.58 2.79 5.48
N VAL A 159 -3.72 1.51 5.83
CA VAL A 159 -2.61 0.63 6.15
C VAL A 159 -2.66 -0.54 5.18
N ILE A 160 -1.53 -0.88 4.60
CA ILE A 160 -1.33 -2.08 3.79
C ILE A 160 -0.50 -3.06 4.60
N GLY A 161 -1.01 -4.27 4.81
CA GLY A 161 -0.24 -5.41 5.27
C GLY A 161 0.13 -6.28 4.08
N TYR A 162 1.35 -6.79 4.03
CA TYR A 162 1.76 -7.74 2.99
C TYR A 162 2.96 -8.58 3.42
N CYS A 163 3.15 -9.71 2.75
CA CYS A 163 4.31 -10.57 2.88
C CYS A 163 5.25 -10.40 1.69
N ALA A 164 6.55 -10.55 1.92
CA ALA A 164 7.56 -10.71 0.90
C ALA A 164 8.26 -12.05 1.03
N ASP A 165 8.34 -12.80 -0.06
CA ASP A 165 9.20 -13.96 -0.23
C ASP A 165 10.48 -13.52 -0.95
N GLU A 166 11.52 -13.31 -0.18
CA GLU A 166 12.85 -12.89 -0.61
C GLU A 166 13.79 -14.10 -0.83
N SER A 167 13.27 -15.33 -0.84
CA SER A 167 14.09 -16.56 -0.96
C SER A 167 14.91 -16.65 -2.24
N LYS A 168 14.53 -15.89 -3.27
CA LYS A 168 15.21 -15.77 -4.56
C LYS A 168 15.70 -14.36 -4.87
N GLY A 169 15.59 -13.43 -3.91
CA GLY A 169 16.17 -12.10 -3.96
C GLY A 169 17.60 -12.11 -3.39
N TYR A 170 18.53 -11.45 -4.04
CA TYR A 170 19.94 -11.47 -3.67
C TYR A 170 20.59 -10.10 -3.79
N ASN A 171 21.66 -9.90 -3.04
CA ASN A 171 22.54 -8.76 -3.23
C ASN A 171 23.59 -9.09 -4.30
N LYS A 172 23.85 -8.14 -5.19
CA LYS A 172 24.87 -8.20 -6.22
C LYS A 172 25.91 -7.12 -5.96
N VAL A 173 27.18 -7.52 -5.85
CA VAL A 173 28.30 -6.58 -5.66
C VAL A 173 28.50 -5.78 -6.96
N ILE A 174 28.36 -4.47 -6.90
CA ILE A 174 28.40 -3.60 -8.10
C ILE A 174 29.74 -3.69 -8.82
N LYS A 175 30.84 -3.67 -8.06
CA LYS A 175 32.21 -3.65 -8.61
C LYS A 175 32.57 -4.93 -9.35
N THR A 176 32.10 -6.10 -8.88
CA THR A 176 32.53 -7.42 -9.38
C THR A 176 31.45 -8.16 -10.15
N GLY A 177 30.19 -7.76 -9.99
CA GLY A 177 29.01 -8.50 -10.49
C GLY A 177 28.71 -9.78 -9.70
N GLU A 178 29.42 -10.05 -8.60
CA GLU A 178 29.21 -11.23 -7.77
C GLU A 178 27.83 -11.22 -7.11
N ILE A 179 27.05 -12.29 -7.29
CA ILE A 179 25.75 -12.48 -6.65
C ILE A 179 25.95 -13.21 -5.32
N LYS A 180 25.59 -12.54 -4.22
CA LYS A 180 25.67 -13.11 -2.87
C LYS A 180 24.41 -13.91 -2.57
N LYS A 181 24.40 -15.19 -2.98
CA LYS A 181 23.28 -16.10 -2.71
C LYS A 181 23.28 -16.51 -1.24
N THR A 182 22.14 -16.34 -0.58
CA THR A 182 21.89 -16.76 0.80
C THR A 182 21.08 -18.06 0.81
N LYS A 183 21.23 -18.87 1.87
CA LYS A 183 20.37 -20.03 2.09
C LYS A 183 18.97 -19.56 2.45
N VAL A 184 17.98 -20.26 1.94
CA VAL A 184 16.59 -20.03 2.32
C VAL A 184 16.38 -20.46 3.77
N THR A 185 15.87 -19.56 4.58
CA THR A 185 15.51 -19.77 5.99
C THR A 185 14.16 -19.10 6.26
N LYS A 186 13.64 -19.23 7.47
CA LYS A 186 12.46 -18.45 7.89
C LYS A 186 12.63 -16.95 7.66
N ASP A 187 13.87 -16.45 7.81
CA ASP A 187 14.19 -15.03 7.66
C ASP A 187 14.14 -14.53 6.19
N SER A 188 13.97 -15.46 5.24
CA SER A 188 13.67 -15.12 3.84
C SER A 188 12.22 -14.64 3.62
N TYR A 189 11.39 -14.75 4.64
CA TYR A 189 9.96 -14.35 4.60
C TYR A 189 9.71 -13.20 5.55
N VAL A 190 9.23 -12.09 5.02
CA VAL A 190 9.12 -10.83 5.75
C VAL A 190 7.69 -10.34 5.72
N ALA A 191 7.12 -10.02 6.88
CA ALA A 191 5.88 -9.28 6.96
C ALA A 191 6.16 -7.77 6.96
N TYR A 192 5.40 -7.03 6.17
CA TYR A 192 5.45 -5.57 6.11
C TYR A 192 4.12 -4.97 6.54
N SER A 193 4.20 -3.80 7.16
CA SER A 193 3.05 -2.93 7.41
C SER A 193 3.41 -1.50 6.99
N ALA A 194 2.71 -1.00 5.97
CA ALA A 194 2.91 0.31 5.39
C ALA A 194 1.70 1.21 5.68
N GLN A 195 1.94 2.38 6.26
CA GLN A 195 0.94 3.43 6.38
C GLN A 195 1.06 4.35 5.17
N VAL A 196 -0.06 4.59 4.50
CA VAL A 196 -0.11 5.42 3.30
C VAL A 196 -1.15 6.52 3.44
N THR A 197 -0.88 7.65 2.79
CA THR A 197 -1.79 8.80 2.73
C THR A 197 -1.93 9.28 1.30
N LYS A 198 -3.16 9.60 0.90
CA LYS A 198 -3.45 10.15 -0.42
C LYS A 198 -3.11 11.63 -0.44
N ASN A 199 -2.20 12.03 -1.33
CA ASN A 199 -1.82 13.42 -1.52
C ASN A 199 -2.86 14.20 -2.36
N LYS A 200 -2.62 15.48 -2.61
CA LYS A 200 -3.50 16.36 -3.38
C LYS A 200 -3.60 15.98 -4.85
N GLN A 201 -2.60 15.30 -5.38
CA GLN A 201 -2.55 14.83 -6.77
C GLN A 201 -3.29 13.50 -6.95
N GLY A 202 -3.66 12.81 -5.85
CA GLY A 202 -4.36 11.53 -5.90
C GLY A 202 -3.46 10.32 -5.74
N VAL A 203 -2.16 10.51 -5.49
CA VAL A 203 -1.18 9.44 -5.26
C VAL A 203 -1.19 9.00 -3.80
N TRP A 204 -1.09 7.70 -3.56
CA TRP A 204 -0.92 7.14 -2.23
C TRP A 204 0.56 7.00 -1.87
N GLU A 205 1.03 7.92 -1.06
CA GLU A 205 2.42 8.00 -0.62
C GLU A 205 2.66 7.22 0.66
N LEU A 206 3.80 6.56 0.73
CA LEU A 206 4.28 5.89 1.95
C LEU A 206 4.64 6.94 2.99
N MET A 207 3.97 6.88 4.15
CA MET A 207 4.24 7.74 5.31
C MET A 207 5.11 7.05 6.35
N LYS A 208 4.96 5.73 6.49
CA LYS A 208 5.69 4.93 7.47
C LYS A 208 5.66 3.45 7.06
N ILE A 209 6.76 2.77 7.30
CA ILE A 209 6.87 1.33 7.06
C ILE A 209 7.52 0.64 8.26
N THR A 210 7.03 -0.55 8.58
CA THR A 210 7.65 -1.47 9.53
C THR A 210 7.73 -2.85 8.93
N SER A 211 8.71 -3.63 9.34
CA SER A 211 8.89 -5.00 8.87
C SER A 211 9.23 -5.95 10.02
N ALA A 212 8.84 -7.20 9.85
CA ALA A 212 9.18 -8.31 10.74
C ALA A 212 9.71 -9.47 9.91
N ARG A 213 11.01 -9.71 9.98
CA ARG A 213 11.68 -10.81 9.28
C ARG A 213 11.43 -12.13 10.03
N GLY A 214 11.24 -13.21 9.30
CA GLY A 214 10.92 -14.52 9.87
C GLY A 214 9.47 -14.65 10.36
N ALA A 215 8.56 -13.80 9.89
CA ALA A 215 7.16 -13.80 10.30
C ALA A 215 6.47 -15.13 9.95
N ALA A 216 5.90 -15.81 10.93
CA ALA A 216 5.27 -17.11 10.75
C ALA A 216 4.10 -17.10 9.74
N GLY A 217 3.33 -16.01 9.71
CA GLY A 217 2.21 -15.85 8.76
C GLY A 217 2.64 -15.65 7.30
N CYS A 218 3.94 -15.41 7.02
CA CYS A 218 4.45 -15.23 5.67
C CYS A 218 5.25 -16.44 5.16
N GLN A 219 5.46 -17.46 5.98
CA GLN A 219 6.17 -18.68 5.61
C GLN A 219 5.27 -19.60 4.77
N PRO A 220 5.85 -20.42 3.84
CA PRO A 220 5.10 -21.41 3.06
C PRO A 220 4.51 -22.52 3.89
#